data_fa9b72f6ce360fe17e8577a7842a4368
#
_entry.id   fa9b72f6ce360fe17e8577a7842a4368
#
_cell.length_a   1.000
_cell.length_b   1.000
_cell.length_c   1.000
_cell.angle_alpha   90.00
_cell.angle_beta   90.00
_cell.angle_gamma   90.00
#
_symmetry.space_group_name_H-M   'P 1'
#
loop_
_entity.id
_entity.type
_entity.pdbx_description
1 polymer ?
#
loop_
_entity_poly.entity_id
_entity_poly.type
_entity_poly.pdbx_seq_one_letter_code
_entity_poly.pdbx_strand_id
1 'polypeptide(L)'
;MEKSDKGIRPMFNKFTDNSNGDAHTLVSRTTEVVGDIHFNGELIIEGRVIGKIYADDDSSAVIRVAEKGVVEGEICVPTAIINGLVQGDVRSSTHVELSAKAVVLGNVYYKTIEMVMGSELNGNLKHLGINQHEPSPSVEDKKFITDEEIAALATQTESSQKG
;
A
#
# COMPACT_ATOMS: atom_id res chain seq x y z
N MET A 1 -10.85 -44.05 30.74
CA MET A 1 -11.67 -42.84 30.67
C MET A 1 -10.86 -41.55 30.77
N GLU A 2 -10.02 -41.43 31.71
CA GLU A 2 -9.17 -40.22 31.84
C GLU A 2 -8.20 -40.03 30.68
N LYS A 3 -7.76 -41.12 30.07
CA LYS A 3 -6.81 -41.06 28.94
C LYS A 3 -7.42 -40.50 27.67
N SER A 4 -8.71 -40.68 27.42
CA SER A 4 -9.37 -40.15 26.24
C SER A 4 -9.61 -38.65 26.35
N ASP A 5 -9.92 -38.13 27.53
CA ASP A 5 -10.09 -36.71 27.76
C ASP A 5 -8.77 -35.94 27.62
N LYS A 6 -7.69 -36.51 28.07
CA LYS A 6 -6.36 -35.94 27.94
C LYS A 6 -5.88 -35.87 26.48
N GLY A 7 -6.32 -36.80 25.64
CA GLY A 7 -5.98 -36.83 24.24
C GLY A 7 -6.72 -35.77 23.45
N ILE A 8 -7.94 -35.47 23.81
CA ILE A 8 -8.78 -34.49 23.09
C ILE A 8 -8.33 -33.05 23.36
N ARG A 9 -8.01 -32.73 24.62
CA ARG A 9 -7.61 -31.37 25.01
C ARG A 9 -6.30 -30.88 24.34
N PRO A 10 -5.23 -31.69 24.24
CA PRO A 10 -4.03 -31.25 23.53
C PRO A 10 -4.28 -31.04 22.05
N MET A 11 -5.21 -31.76 21.43
CA MET A 11 -5.55 -31.56 20.03
C MET A 11 -6.21 -30.21 19.78
N PHE A 12 -7.10 -29.78 20.65
CA PHE A 12 -7.73 -28.46 20.53
C PHE A 12 -6.72 -27.33 20.72
N ASN A 13 -5.78 -27.47 21.63
CA ASN A 13 -4.74 -26.46 21.84
C ASN A 13 -3.81 -26.35 20.65
N LYS A 14 -3.52 -27.46 19.95
CA LYS A 14 -2.72 -27.41 18.74
C LYS A 14 -3.41 -26.68 17.61
N PHE A 15 -4.73 -26.78 17.51
CA PHE A 15 -5.47 -26.03 16.49
C PHE A 15 -5.47 -24.53 16.75
N THR A 16 -5.45 -24.10 18.00
CA THR A 16 -5.41 -22.68 18.33
C THR A 16 -4.02 -22.08 18.17
N ASP A 17 -2.97 -22.86 18.37
CA ASP A 17 -1.59 -22.36 18.25
C ASP A 17 -1.11 -22.25 16.79
N ASN A 18 -1.71 -23.00 15.89
CA ASN A 18 -1.34 -22.96 14.47
C ASN A 18 -1.97 -21.79 13.71
N SER A 19 -2.78 -20.99 14.35
CA SER A 19 -3.44 -19.87 13.67
C SER A 19 -2.51 -18.70 13.34
N ASN A 20 -1.26 -18.74 13.76
CA ASN A 20 -0.35 -17.58 13.61
C ASN A 20 0.67 -17.72 12.48
N GLY A 21 0.74 -18.83 11.80
CA GLY A 21 1.91 -19.06 10.98
C GLY A 21 1.71 -18.80 9.50
N ASP A 22 0.67 -19.35 8.93
CA ASP A 22 0.64 -19.52 7.49
C ASP A 22 -0.75 -19.26 6.91
N ALA A 23 -1.34 -18.13 7.24
CA ALA A 23 -2.59 -17.74 6.63
C ALA A 23 -2.35 -17.23 5.21
N HIS A 24 -2.56 -18.10 4.22
CA HIS A 24 -2.49 -17.74 2.81
C HIS A 24 -3.90 -17.63 2.23
N THR A 25 -4.14 -16.55 1.52
CA THR A 25 -5.37 -16.38 0.74
C THR A 25 -4.99 -16.32 -0.73
N LEU A 26 -5.68 -17.11 -1.54
CA LEU A 26 -5.44 -17.18 -2.97
C LEU A 26 -6.70 -16.76 -3.74
N VAL A 27 -6.55 -15.75 -4.60
CA VAL A 27 -7.53 -15.44 -5.64
C VAL A 27 -7.08 -16.16 -6.91
N SER A 28 -7.75 -17.26 -7.24
CA SER A 28 -7.35 -18.12 -8.36
C SER A 28 -7.57 -17.45 -9.71
N ARG A 29 -6.96 -18.02 -10.76
CA ARG A 29 -7.01 -17.47 -12.14
C ARG A 29 -8.41 -17.29 -12.69
N THR A 30 -9.35 -18.10 -12.26
CA THR A 30 -10.73 -18.06 -12.72
C THR A 30 -11.64 -17.23 -11.84
N THR A 31 -11.08 -16.56 -10.85
CA THR A 31 -11.84 -15.79 -9.87
C THR A 31 -11.66 -14.30 -10.14
N GLU A 32 -12.78 -13.60 -10.16
CA GLU A 32 -12.83 -12.14 -10.16
C GLU A 32 -13.48 -11.69 -8.85
N VAL A 33 -12.81 -10.79 -8.14
CA VAL A 33 -13.33 -10.18 -6.91
C VAL A 33 -13.63 -8.72 -7.22
N VAL A 34 -14.86 -8.33 -6.99
CA VAL A 34 -15.30 -6.93 -7.13
C VAL A 34 -15.63 -6.41 -5.74
N GLY A 35 -14.85 -5.43 -5.30
CA GLY A 35 -14.98 -4.85 -3.97
C GLY A 35 -13.64 -4.78 -3.27
N ASP A 36 -13.62 -4.21 -2.08
CA ASP A 36 -12.42 -4.03 -1.30
C ASP A 36 -12.05 -5.30 -0.54
N ILE A 37 -10.74 -5.54 -0.42
CA ILE A 37 -10.21 -6.67 0.34
C ILE A 37 -9.35 -6.13 1.48
N HIS A 38 -9.72 -6.46 2.69
CA HIS A 38 -8.87 -6.29 3.87
C HIS A 38 -8.33 -7.65 4.26
N PHE A 39 -7.02 -7.76 4.38
CA PHE A 39 -6.40 -9.05 4.68
C PHE A 39 -5.28 -8.91 5.71
N ASN A 40 -4.92 -10.05 6.27
CA ASN A 40 -3.76 -10.22 7.11
C ASN A 40 -3.04 -11.50 6.68
N GLY A 41 -1.72 -11.56 6.87
CA GLY A 41 -0.92 -12.67 6.37
C GLY A 41 -0.54 -12.49 4.91
N GLU A 42 -0.62 -13.53 4.09
CA GLU A 42 -0.25 -13.48 2.68
C GLU A 42 -1.47 -13.56 1.77
N LEU A 43 -1.56 -12.63 0.82
CA LEU A 43 -2.58 -12.62 -0.21
C LEU A 43 -1.93 -12.81 -1.57
N ILE A 44 -2.31 -13.85 -2.29
CA ILE A 44 -1.80 -14.16 -3.62
C ILE A 44 -2.90 -13.91 -4.65
N ILE A 45 -2.64 -13.06 -5.62
CA ILE A 45 -3.57 -12.72 -6.70
C ILE A 45 -3.08 -13.37 -7.99
N GLU A 46 -3.74 -14.42 -8.42
CA GLU A 46 -3.57 -15.03 -9.74
C GLU A 46 -4.70 -14.67 -10.70
N GLY A 47 -5.84 -14.26 -10.15
CA GLY A 47 -7.02 -13.83 -10.88
C GLY A 47 -7.12 -12.31 -10.98
N ARG A 48 -8.30 -11.80 -10.90
CA ARG A 48 -8.58 -10.37 -11.03
C ARG A 48 -9.25 -9.81 -9.78
N VAL A 49 -8.81 -8.64 -9.36
CA VAL A 49 -9.42 -7.89 -8.26
C VAL A 49 -9.71 -6.48 -8.73
N ILE A 50 -10.94 -6.06 -8.56
CA ILE A 50 -11.41 -4.70 -8.86
C ILE A 50 -11.84 -4.06 -7.56
N GLY A 51 -11.00 -3.21 -6.99
CA GLY A 51 -11.23 -2.57 -5.73
C GLY A 51 -9.94 -2.28 -4.97
N LYS A 52 -10.07 -1.78 -3.77
CA LYS A 52 -8.93 -1.48 -2.91
C LYS A 52 -8.51 -2.72 -2.13
N ILE A 53 -7.21 -2.98 -2.12
CA ILE A 53 -6.62 -4.04 -1.32
C ILE A 53 -5.77 -3.39 -0.25
N TYR A 54 -6.04 -3.69 1.01
CA TYR A 54 -5.33 -3.06 2.11
C TYR A 54 -5.11 -3.99 3.29
N ALA A 55 -4.04 -3.71 4.03
CA ALA A 55 -3.68 -4.39 5.26
C ALA A 55 -3.13 -3.36 6.26
N ASP A 56 -3.12 -3.70 7.52
CA ASP A 56 -2.63 -2.81 8.56
C ASP A 56 -1.11 -2.61 8.43
N ASP A 57 -0.64 -1.39 8.60
CA ASP A 57 0.78 -1.01 8.41
C ASP A 57 1.71 -1.69 9.42
N ASP A 58 1.24 -1.95 10.61
CA ASP A 58 2.00 -2.62 11.68
C ASP A 58 1.95 -4.15 11.59
N SER A 59 1.22 -4.67 10.60
CA SER A 59 1.20 -6.10 10.33
C SER A 59 2.39 -6.53 9.45
N SER A 60 2.62 -7.83 9.37
CA SER A 60 3.60 -8.41 8.43
C SER A 60 2.93 -8.88 7.14
N ALA A 61 1.85 -8.25 6.75
CA ALA A 61 1.07 -8.64 5.59
C ALA A 61 1.86 -8.46 4.28
N VAL A 62 1.73 -9.42 3.39
CA VAL A 62 2.39 -9.44 2.09
C VAL A 62 1.35 -9.69 1.00
N ILE A 63 1.30 -8.84 -0.02
CA ILE A 63 0.57 -9.14 -1.24
C ILE A 63 1.53 -9.65 -2.32
N ARG A 64 1.11 -10.69 -3.03
CA ARG A 64 1.80 -11.18 -4.23
C ARG A 64 0.85 -11.14 -5.40
N VAL A 65 1.16 -10.32 -6.39
CA VAL A 65 0.43 -10.31 -7.65
C VAL A 65 1.22 -11.17 -8.64
N ALA A 66 0.66 -12.31 -8.99
CA ALA A 66 1.30 -13.28 -9.89
C ALA A 66 1.33 -12.76 -11.34
N GLU A 67 2.08 -13.41 -12.21
CA GLU A 67 2.30 -12.98 -13.59
C GLU A 67 1.00 -12.71 -14.36
N LYS A 68 -0.04 -13.49 -14.12
CA LYS A 68 -1.35 -13.32 -14.76
C LYS A 68 -2.36 -12.62 -13.88
N GLY A 69 -1.96 -12.22 -12.68
CA GLY A 69 -2.82 -11.47 -11.77
C GLY A 69 -3.04 -10.05 -12.26
N VAL A 70 -4.24 -9.56 -12.04
CA VAL A 70 -4.63 -8.19 -12.39
C VAL A 70 -5.30 -7.55 -11.19
N VAL A 71 -4.82 -6.38 -10.82
CA VAL A 71 -5.44 -5.55 -9.78
C VAL A 71 -5.82 -4.21 -10.40
N GLU A 72 -7.10 -3.89 -10.34
CA GLU A 72 -7.62 -2.58 -10.73
C GLU A 72 -8.08 -1.85 -9.49
N GLY A 73 -7.23 -1.00 -8.96
CA GLY A 73 -7.48 -0.26 -7.74
C GLY A 73 -6.21 0.05 -6.97
N GLU A 74 -6.38 0.56 -5.79
CA GLU A 74 -5.28 0.95 -4.93
C GLU A 74 -4.83 -0.22 -4.05
N ILE A 75 -3.52 -0.35 -3.88
CA ILE A 75 -2.92 -1.33 -2.97
C ILE A 75 -2.23 -0.56 -1.84
N CYS A 76 -2.65 -0.80 -0.60
CA CYS A 76 -2.08 -0.21 0.62
C CYS A 76 -1.68 -1.33 1.58
N VAL A 77 -0.42 -1.75 1.54
CA VAL A 77 0.06 -2.90 2.31
C VAL A 77 1.49 -2.64 2.81
N PRO A 78 1.94 -3.32 3.87
CA PRO A 78 3.33 -3.20 4.29
C PRO A 78 4.33 -3.68 3.23
N THR A 79 4.09 -4.84 2.63
CA THR A 79 4.99 -5.40 1.61
C THR A 79 4.20 -5.82 0.37
N ALA A 80 4.64 -5.34 -0.78
CA ALA A 80 4.03 -5.67 -2.06
C ALA A 80 5.07 -6.28 -3.00
N ILE A 81 4.78 -7.48 -3.50
CA ILE A 81 5.59 -8.16 -4.51
C ILE A 81 4.73 -8.31 -5.76
N ILE A 82 5.08 -7.57 -6.81
CA ILE A 82 4.25 -7.47 -8.01
C ILE A 82 4.99 -8.12 -9.17
N ASN A 83 4.35 -9.09 -9.80
CA ASN A 83 4.81 -9.75 -11.01
C ASN A 83 3.72 -9.78 -12.09
N GLY A 84 2.65 -9.05 -11.89
CA GLY A 84 1.52 -8.94 -12.80
C GLY A 84 1.16 -7.50 -13.09
N LEU A 85 -0.07 -7.27 -13.49
CA LEU A 85 -0.58 -5.94 -13.85
C LEU A 85 -1.31 -5.30 -12.66
N VAL A 86 -0.90 -4.08 -12.34
CA VAL A 86 -1.60 -3.22 -11.36
C VAL A 86 -1.98 -1.92 -12.05
N GLN A 87 -3.27 -1.65 -12.11
CA GLN A 87 -3.83 -0.41 -12.62
C GLN A 87 -4.34 0.41 -11.45
N GLY A 88 -3.50 1.28 -10.93
CA GLY A 88 -3.77 2.10 -9.76
C GLY A 88 -2.52 2.37 -8.96
N ASP A 89 -2.68 3.02 -7.83
CA ASP A 89 -1.57 3.38 -6.98
C ASP A 89 -1.19 2.24 -6.04
N VAL A 90 0.11 2.11 -5.80
CA VAL A 90 0.66 1.16 -4.83
C VAL A 90 1.30 1.95 -3.71
N ARG A 91 0.85 1.72 -2.50
CA ARG A 91 1.42 2.32 -1.30
C ARG A 91 1.93 1.22 -0.38
N SER A 92 3.21 1.26 -0.09
CA SER A 92 3.84 0.27 0.79
C SER A 92 4.62 0.97 1.89
N SER A 93 4.36 0.59 3.11
CA SER A 93 5.04 1.16 4.28
C SER A 93 6.40 0.52 4.56
N THR A 94 6.71 -0.62 3.98
CA THR A 94 7.95 -1.34 4.23
C THR A 94 8.75 -1.58 2.95
N HIS A 95 8.21 -2.35 2.00
CA HIS A 95 8.96 -2.78 0.82
C HIS A 95 8.08 -3.03 -0.39
N VAL A 96 8.53 -2.58 -1.56
CA VAL A 96 7.93 -2.91 -2.86
C VAL A 96 8.95 -3.63 -3.70
N GLU A 97 8.56 -4.77 -4.27
CA GLU A 97 9.34 -5.45 -5.29
C GLU A 97 8.53 -5.52 -6.59
N LEU A 98 9.12 -5.02 -7.67
CA LEU A 98 8.58 -5.17 -9.02
C LEU A 98 9.39 -6.24 -9.72
N SER A 99 8.81 -7.43 -9.88
CA SER A 99 9.44 -8.57 -10.54
C SER A 99 9.44 -8.41 -12.06
N ALA A 100 10.06 -9.32 -12.77
CA ALA A 100 10.35 -9.16 -14.20
C ALA A 100 9.14 -8.94 -15.10
N LYS A 101 7.98 -9.44 -14.72
CA LYS A 101 6.73 -9.32 -15.48
C LYS A 101 5.79 -8.24 -14.94
N ALA A 102 6.24 -7.48 -13.95
CA ALA A 102 5.42 -6.45 -13.34
C ALA A 102 5.16 -5.31 -14.31
N VAL A 103 3.91 -4.88 -14.37
CA VAL A 103 3.48 -3.65 -15.06
C VAL A 103 2.61 -2.88 -14.10
N VAL A 104 3.05 -1.70 -13.71
CA VAL A 104 2.30 -0.81 -12.81
C VAL A 104 1.93 0.44 -13.58
N LEU A 105 0.63 0.71 -13.65
CA LEU A 105 0.07 1.90 -14.27
C LEU A 105 -0.51 2.79 -13.16
N GLY A 106 0.33 3.64 -12.59
CA GLY A 106 -0.01 4.49 -11.47
C GLY A 106 1.22 4.91 -10.68
N ASN A 107 1.00 5.49 -9.53
CA ASN A 107 2.08 5.96 -8.67
C ASN A 107 2.46 4.89 -7.65
N VAL A 108 3.74 4.82 -7.32
CA VAL A 108 4.25 3.91 -6.28
C VAL A 108 4.84 4.74 -5.15
N TYR A 109 4.27 4.57 -3.97
CA TYR A 109 4.74 5.16 -2.72
C TYR A 109 5.46 4.08 -1.93
N TYR A 110 6.74 4.27 -1.66
CA TYR A 110 7.56 3.22 -1.10
C TYR A 110 8.52 3.74 -0.02
N LYS A 111 8.89 2.87 0.88
CA LYS A 111 10.02 3.09 1.80
C LYS A 111 11.29 2.48 1.23
N THR A 112 11.22 1.25 0.78
CA THR A 112 12.28 0.60 0.01
C THR A 112 11.66 -0.01 -1.25
N ILE A 113 12.39 0.02 -2.35
CA ILE A 113 11.93 -0.53 -3.63
C ILE A 113 13.04 -1.33 -4.30
N GLU A 114 12.64 -2.42 -4.92
CA GLU A 114 13.49 -3.21 -5.80
C GLU A 114 12.77 -3.37 -7.14
N MET A 115 13.45 -3.05 -8.21
CA MET A 115 12.94 -3.23 -9.57
C MET A 115 13.82 -4.22 -10.32
N VAL A 116 13.25 -5.34 -10.68
CA VAL A 116 13.93 -6.38 -11.45
C VAL A 116 13.91 -6.01 -12.92
N MET A 117 14.95 -6.36 -13.66
CA MET A 117 15.01 -6.15 -15.11
C MET A 117 13.77 -6.74 -15.80
N GLY A 118 13.15 -5.95 -16.67
CA GLY A 118 11.91 -6.31 -17.35
C GLY A 118 10.66 -5.71 -16.73
N SER A 119 10.71 -5.25 -15.47
CA SER A 119 9.58 -4.58 -14.86
C SER A 119 9.32 -3.21 -15.50
N GLU A 120 8.04 -2.84 -15.53
CA GLU A 120 7.60 -1.56 -16.10
C GLU A 120 6.78 -0.78 -15.07
N LEU A 121 7.12 0.50 -14.95
CA LEU A 121 6.36 1.45 -14.16
C LEU A 121 6.01 2.66 -15.03
N ASN A 122 4.73 2.88 -15.21
CA ASN A 122 4.20 4.05 -15.91
C ASN A 122 3.47 4.95 -14.91
N GLY A 123 4.19 5.87 -14.34
CA GLY A 123 3.74 6.75 -13.27
C GLY A 123 4.91 7.34 -12.52
N ASN A 124 4.69 7.73 -11.30
CA ASN A 124 5.70 8.36 -10.46
C ASN A 124 6.11 7.46 -9.31
N LEU A 125 7.39 7.53 -8.94
CA LEU A 125 7.94 6.94 -7.72
C LEU A 125 8.03 8.02 -6.66
N LYS A 126 7.46 7.75 -5.48
CA LYS A 126 7.53 8.66 -4.34
C LYS A 126 8.05 7.92 -3.12
N HIS A 127 9.22 8.35 -2.66
CA HIS A 127 9.81 7.79 -1.44
C HIS A 127 9.09 8.32 -0.20
N LEU A 128 8.67 7.40 0.67
CA LEU A 128 8.10 7.74 1.97
C LEU A 128 9.24 7.92 2.98
N GLY A 129 9.57 9.17 3.29
CA GLY A 129 10.58 9.49 4.31
C GLY A 129 10.10 9.11 5.72
N ILE A 130 11.05 9.01 6.64
CA ILE A 130 10.80 8.60 8.03
C ILE A 130 9.84 9.57 8.76
N ASN A 131 9.68 10.82 8.25
CA ASN A 131 8.91 11.88 8.88
C ASN A 131 7.86 12.50 7.96
N GLN A 132 7.45 11.84 6.91
CA GLN A 132 6.41 12.41 6.08
C GLN A 132 5.03 12.07 6.63
N HIS A 133 4.62 12.91 7.54
CA HIS A 133 3.26 13.39 7.53
C HIS A 133 2.98 13.84 6.10
N GLU A 134 1.98 13.26 5.46
CA GLU A 134 1.56 13.75 4.14
C GLU A 134 1.43 15.28 4.21
N PRO A 135 2.17 16.03 3.40
CA PRO A 135 1.86 17.45 3.32
C PRO A 135 0.45 17.54 2.75
N SER A 136 -0.47 17.91 3.57
CA SER A 136 -1.79 18.25 3.05
C SER A 136 -1.59 19.37 2.02
N PRO A 137 -2.23 19.28 0.85
CA PRO A 137 -2.07 20.30 -0.20
C PRO A 137 -2.36 21.73 0.29
N SER A 138 -3.11 21.84 1.37
CA SER A 138 -3.43 23.12 1.97
C SER A 138 -2.28 23.82 2.68
N VAL A 139 -1.17 23.10 2.96
CA VAL A 139 -0.01 23.73 3.65
C VAL A 139 0.99 24.30 2.67
N GLU A 140 1.07 23.75 1.46
CA GLU A 140 1.95 24.30 0.43
C GLU A 140 1.46 25.63 -0.10
N ASP A 141 0.15 25.77 -0.28
CA ASP A 141 -0.43 27.04 -0.73
C ASP A 141 -0.22 28.17 0.27
N LYS A 142 -0.02 27.87 1.54
CA LYS A 142 0.24 28.88 2.55
C LYS A 142 1.71 29.31 2.64
N LYS A 143 2.62 28.56 2.04
CA LYS A 143 4.03 28.90 2.04
C LYS A 143 4.38 30.03 1.06
N PHE A 144 3.50 30.35 0.14
CA PHE A 144 3.77 31.35 -0.87
C PHE A 144 3.54 32.79 -0.37
N ILE A 145 2.90 32.94 0.76
CA ILE A 145 2.75 34.29 1.37
C ILE A 145 3.80 34.37 2.46
N THR A 146 4.94 34.95 2.14
CA THR A 146 5.97 35.25 3.12
C THR A 146 5.65 36.53 3.85
N ASP A 147 6.23 36.72 5.04
CA ASP A 147 6.09 37.95 5.79
C ASP A 147 6.57 39.15 4.99
N GLU A 148 7.50 38.98 4.08
CA GLU A 148 7.99 40.02 3.17
C GLU A 148 6.92 40.45 2.18
N GLU A 149 6.14 39.54 1.64
CA GLU A 149 5.05 39.85 0.73
C GLU A 149 3.92 40.61 1.43
N ILE A 150 3.60 40.21 2.65
CA ILE A 150 2.60 40.91 3.47
C ILE A 150 3.08 42.32 3.79
N ALA A 151 4.34 42.51 4.14
CA ALA A 151 4.93 43.80 4.38
C ALA A 151 4.93 44.68 3.11
N ALA A 152 5.24 44.09 1.95
CA ALA A 152 5.21 44.80 0.67
C ALA A 152 3.80 45.25 0.30
N LEU A 153 2.79 44.39 0.51
CA LEU A 153 1.38 44.76 0.28
C LEU A 153 0.90 45.84 1.24
N ALA A 154 1.27 45.77 2.50
CA ALA A 154 0.94 46.81 3.48
C ALA A 154 1.58 48.16 3.13
N THR A 155 2.82 48.14 2.66
CA THR A 155 3.52 49.37 2.22
C THR A 155 2.86 49.96 0.99
N GLN A 156 2.43 49.17 0.01
CA GLN A 156 1.71 49.63 -1.16
C GLN A 156 0.35 50.25 -0.80
N THR A 157 -0.35 49.69 0.15
CA THR A 157 -1.62 50.17 0.61
C THR A 157 -1.48 51.54 1.30
N GLU A 158 -0.44 51.70 2.12
CA GLU A 158 -0.16 52.99 2.75
C GLU A 158 0.20 54.07 1.73
N SER A 159 0.99 53.75 0.73
CA SER A 159 1.38 54.73 -0.29
C SER A 159 0.18 55.14 -1.17
N SER A 160 -0.77 54.25 -1.40
CA SER A 160 -1.99 54.62 -2.15
C SER A 160 -2.96 55.49 -1.35
N GLN A 161 -2.96 55.41 -0.03
CA GLN A 161 -3.78 56.28 0.83
C GLN A 161 -3.24 57.71 0.93
N LYS A 162 -1.95 57.93 0.77
CA LYS A 162 -1.33 59.23 0.80
C LYS A 162 -1.40 60.00 -0.52
N GLY A 163 -1.68 59.28 -1.58
CA GLY A 163 -1.87 59.86 -2.90
C GLY A 163 -3.32 60.21 -3.14
#